data_7cb8a27e7faf15c1d21ac23870748e31
#
_entry.id   7cb8a27e7faf15c1d21ac23870748e31
#
_cell.length_a   1.000
_cell.length_b   1.000
_cell.length_c   1.000
_cell.angle_alpha   90.00
_cell.angle_beta   90.00
_cell.angle_gamma   90.00
#
_symmetry.space_group_name_H-M   'P 1'
#
loop_
_entity.id
_entity.type
_entity.pdbx_description
1 polymer ?
#
loop_
_entity_poly.entity_id
_entity_poly.type
_entity_poly.pdbx_seq_one_letter_code
_entity_poly.pdbx_strand_id
1 'polypeptide(L)'
;EYANNSKVYVPIEHMNLVSKYFGPKDRSIDVLGSKRWVARKDKALKQTFDTAAELLQVQAKRSSKKGFSYEVPIKEYQTFCSKFPYQETFDQKKTIDEVIVDMQKPVPMDRLICGEVGFGKTEVIMRAAFVAAFNKKQTCVLVPTTLLASQHFSSFIDRFENTGVEIGVLSRNIKSKQKDELLLKLNEGKIDIL
;
A
#
# COMPACT_ATOMS: atom_id res chain seq x y z
N GLU A 1 23.53 9.67 28.34
CA GLU A 1 23.77 10.73 29.36
C GLU A 1 22.55 11.63 29.41
N TYR A 2 22.20 12.07 30.60
CA TYR A 2 21.13 13.03 30.87
C TYR A 2 21.74 14.35 31.35
N ALA A 3 20.98 15.42 31.33
CA ALA A 3 21.42 16.68 31.93
C ALA A 3 21.80 16.43 33.41
N ASN A 4 22.74 17.20 33.93
CA ASN A 4 23.32 17.04 35.29
C ASN A 4 24.14 15.78 35.49
N ASN A 5 24.80 15.23 34.48
CA ASN A 5 25.61 14.00 34.55
C ASN A 5 24.89 12.78 35.13
N SER A 6 23.57 12.77 35.12
CA SER A 6 22.78 11.63 35.56
C SER A 6 22.95 10.44 34.63
N LYS A 7 23.15 9.24 35.17
CA LYS A 7 23.30 7.99 34.43
C LYS A 7 22.10 7.08 34.68
N VAL A 8 21.63 6.42 33.66
CA VAL A 8 20.64 5.35 33.76
C VAL A 8 21.31 4.07 33.33
N TYR A 9 21.18 3.04 34.16
CA TYR A 9 21.66 1.71 33.86
C TYR A 9 20.51 0.90 33.27
N VAL A 10 20.70 0.38 32.05
CA VAL A 10 19.71 -0.44 31.37
C VAL A 10 20.16 -1.89 31.46
N PRO A 11 19.36 -2.79 32.07
CA PRO A 11 19.64 -4.23 32.08
C PRO A 11 19.77 -4.77 30.64
N ILE A 12 20.60 -5.79 30.46
CA ILE A 12 20.85 -6.40 29.14
C ILE A 12 19.55 -6.88 28.49
N GLU A 13 18.62 -7.38 29.28
CA GLU A 13 17.28 -7.82 28.86
C GLU A 13 16.45 -6.72 28.18
N HIS A 14 16.76 -5.46 28.47
CA HIS A 14 16.06 -4.29 27.94
C HIS A 14 16.89 -3.50 26.91
N MET A 15 17.96 -4.08 26.39
CA MET A 15 18.80 -3.42 25.35
C MET A 15 18.02 -3.11 24.07
N ASN A 16 16.96 -3.87 23.77
CA ASN A 16 16.03 -3.61 22.68
C ASN A 16 15.28 -2.28 22.81
N LEU A 17 15.17 -1.71 24.01
CA LEU A 17 14.56 -0.41 24.25
C LEU A 17 15.53 0.77 24.03
N VAL A 18 16.81 0.48 23.80
CA VAL A 18 17.85 1.49 23.57
C VAL A 18 18.20 1.54 22.09
N SER A 19 18.03 2.70 21.47
CA SER A 19 18.43 2.92 20.09
C SER A 19 19.39 4.10 19.99
N LYS A 20 20.23 4.06 18.94
CA LYS A 20 21.10 5.19 18.63
C LYS A 20 20.25 6.40 18.24
N TYR A 21 20.54 7.54 18.86
CA TYR A 21 19.85 8.78 18.52
C TYR A 21 20.28 9.29 17.14
N PHE A 22 19.28 9.50 16.26
CA PHE A 22 19.46 10.09 14.93
C PHE A 22 18.67 11.42 14.88
N GLY A 23 19.23 12.47 15.42
CA GLY A 23 18.59 13.79 15.43
C GLY A 23 19.58 14.93 15.52
N PRO A 24 19.11 16.20 15.55
CA PRO A 24 19.96 17.37 15.65
C PRO A 24 20.85 17.31 16.89
N LYS A 25 22.13 17.65 16.72
CA LYS A 25 23.14 17.62 17.82
C LYS A 25 22.83 18.64 18.92
N ASP A 26 22.15 19.73 18.60
CA ASP A 26 21.89 20.85 19.53
C ASP A 26 20.59 20.70 20.34
N ARG A 27 20.05 19.50 20.46
CA ARG A 27 18.86 19.27 21.25
C ARG A 27 19.18 19.29 22.75
N SER A 28 18.37 20.03 23.51
CA SER A 28 18.48 20.05 24.97
C SER A 28 18.27 18.64 25.54
N ILE A 29 19.23 18.17 26.33
CA ILE A 29 19.19 16.89 27.03
C ILE A 29 18.16 16.97 28.16
N ASP A 30 17.34 15.93 28.30
CA ASP A 30 16.31 15.88 29.33
C ASP A 30 16.91 15.62 30.73
N VAL A 31 16.24 16.16 31.75
CA VAL A 31 16.55 15.91 33.16
C VAL A 31 15.71 14.74 33.64
N LEU A 32 16.35 13.75 34.26
CA LEU A 32 15.65 12.58 34.85
C LEU A 32 14.63 13.04 35.90
N GLY A 33 13.42 12.47 35.83
CA GLY A 33 12.33 12.79 36.76
C GLY A 33 11.71 14.17 36.60
N SER A 34 12.03 14.90 35.53
CA SER A 34 11.48 16.24 35.31
C SER A 34 9.98 16.18 34.93
N LYS A 35 9.20 17.15 35.47
CA LYS A 35 7.78 17.32 35.08
C LYS A 35 7.60 17.52 33.57
N ARG A 36 8.61 18.10 32.90
CA ARG A 36 8.63 18.30 31.45
C ARG A 36 8.65 16.99 30.67
N TRP A 37 9.39 15.98 31.15
CA TRP A 37 9.43 14.66 30.56
C TRP A 37 8.07 13.95 30.71
N VAL A 38 7.49 13.99 31.91
CA VAL A 38 6.16 13.40 32.17
C VAL A 38 5.12 14.03 31.26
N ALA A 39 5.04 15.35 31.21
CA ALA A 39 4.09 16.04 30.33
C ALA A 39 4.27 15.69 28.84
N ARG A 40 5.52 15.50 28.38
CA ARG A 40 5.81 15.09 26.99
C ARG A 40 5.37 13.67 26.72
N LYS A 41 5.64 12.75 27.68
CA LYS A 41 5.19 11.38 27.62
C LYS A 41 3.66 11.28 27.56
N ASP A 42 2.98 12.00 28.44
CA ASP A 42 1.51 12.01 28.50
C ASP A 42 0.90 12.57 27.20
N LYS A 43 1.50 13.65 26.66
CA LYS A 43 1.09 14.19 25.38
C LYS A 43 1.27 13.20 24.23
N ALA A 44 2.41 12.53 24.17
CA ALA A 44 2.68 11.51 23.15
C ALA A 44 1.72 10.31 23.28
N LEU A 45 1.47 9.87 24.53
CA LEU A 45 0.53 8.79 24.80
C LEU A 45 -0.89 9.16 24.34
N LYS A 46 -1.36 10.36 24.67
CA LYS A 46 -2.67 10.84 24.22
C LYS A 46 -2.76 10.88 22.70
N GLN A 47 -1.76 11.43 22.01
CA GLN A 47 -1.71 11.44 20.54
C GLN A 47 -1.75 10.03 19.94
N THR A 48 -1.06 9.08 20.58
CA THR A 48 -1.10 7.67 20.14
C THR A 48 -2.49 7.07 20.28
N PHE A 49 -3.18 7.32 21.39
CA PHE A 49 -4.56 6.87 21.59
C PHE A 49 -5.52 7.51 20.59
N ASP A 50 -5.41 8.82 20.34
CA ASP A 50 -6.26 9.53 19.38
C ASP A 50 -6.07 8.94 17.96
N THR A 51 -4.81 8.73 17.53
CA THR A 51 -4.50 8.09 16.23
C THR A 51 -5.01 6.66 16.16
N ALA A 52 -4.85 5.86 17.22
CA ALA A 52 -5.36 4.50 17.26
C ALA A 52 -6.89 4.47 17.17
N ALA A 53 -7.58 5.38 17.84
CA ALA A 53 -9.03 5.50 17.76
C ALA A 53 -9.53 5.86 16.35
N GLU A 54 -8.84 6.79 15.66
CA GLU A 54 -9.13 7.13 14.26
C GLU A 54 -8.94 5.92 13.33
N LEU A 55 -7.85 5.19 13.47
CA LEU A 55 -7.58 3.99 12.66
C LEU A 55 -8.62 2.90 12.90
N LEU A 56 -9.00 2.65 14.16
CA LEU A 56 -10.05 1.71 14.51
C LEU A 56 -11.40 2.12 13.93
N GLN A 57 -11.72 3.43 13.94
CA GLN A 57 -12.95 3.94 13.34
C GLN A 57 -12.99 3.72 11.82
N VAL A 58 -11.87 3.96 11.14
CA VAL A 58 -11.74 3.70 9.69
C VAL A 58 -11.95 2.21 9.41
N GLN A 59 -11.31 1.34 10.19
CA GLN A 59 -11.43 -0.10 10.05
C GLN A 59 -12.85 -0.59 10.32
N ALA A 60 -13.51 -0.09 11.37
CA ALA A 60 -14.90 -0.43 11.68
C ALA A 60 -15.85 0.01 10.55
N LYS A 61 -15.69 1.23 10.02
CA LYS A 61 -16.45 1.71 8.87
C LYS A 61 -16.25 0.86 7.62
N ARG A 62 -15.03 0.38 7.38
CA ARG A 62 -14.73 -0.52 6.25
C ARG A 62 -15.43 -1.87 6.45
N SER A 63 -15.28 -2.49 7.62
CA SER A 63 -15.88 -3.79 7.92
C SER A 63 -17.41 -3.80 7.92
N SER A 64 -18.03 -2.65 8.19
CA SER A 64 -19.51 -2.52 8.17
C SER A 64 -20.08 -2.26 6.77
N LYS A 65 -19.25 -1.92 5.78
CA LYS A 65 -19.71 -1.65 4.42
C LYS A 65 -19.79 -2.95 3.62
N LYS A 66 -20.84 -3.06 2.80
CA LYS A 66 -20.88 -4.09 1.76
C LYS A 66 -19.87 -3.70 0.67
N GLY A 67 -18.97 -4.61 0.35
CA GLY A 67 -18.07 -4.54 -0.79
C GLY A 67 -18.68 -5.15 -2.03
N PHE A 68 -17.99 -5.00 -3.14
CA PHE A 68 -18.29 -5.72 -4.37
C PHE A 68 -17.64 -7.09 -4.33
N SER A 69 -18.41 -8.17 -4.56
CA SER A 69 -17.88 -9.53 -4.71
C SER A 69 -17.53 -9.74 -6.17
N TYR A 70 -16.23 -9.94 -6.44
CA TYR A 70 -15.73 -10.11 -7.80
C TYR A 70 -15.93 -11.56 -8.27
N GLU A 71 -16.35 -11.73 -9.51
CA GLU A 71 -16.34 -13.02 -10.20
C GLU A 71 -15.01 -13.23 -10.89
N VAL A 72 -14.44 -14.43 -10.74
CA VAL A 72 -13.19 -14.78 -11.41
C VAL A 72 -13.50 -15.52 -12.71
N PRO A 73 -13.19 -14.93 -13.88
CA PRO A 73 -13.41 -15.59 -15.17
C PRO A 73 -12.34 -16.67 -15.40
N ILE A 74 -12.65 -17.88 -15.02
CA ILE A 74 -11.64 -18.95 -14.89
C ILE A 74 -10.82 -19.13 -16.17
N LYS A 75 -11.44 -19.19 -17.34
CA LYS A 75 -10.76 -19.42 -18.62
C LYS A 75 -9.86 -18.25 -19.01
N GLU A 76 -10.41 -17.03 -18.96
CA GLU A 76 -9.71 -15.79 -19.31
C GLU A 76 -8.59 -15.51 -18.31
N TYR A 77 -8.84 -15.76 -17.03
CA TYR A 77 -7.85 -15.62 -15.98
C TYR A 77 -6.69 -16.60 -16.15
N GLN A 78 -6.98 -17.87 -16.46
CA GLN A 78 -5.93 -18.86 -16.74
C GLN A 78 -5.11 -18.46 -17.98
N THR A 79 -5.77 -17.96 -19.03
CA THR A 79 -5.09 -17.45 -20.20
C THR A 79 -4.20 -16.24 -19.87
N PHE A 80 -4.70 -15.32 -19.05
CA PHE A 80 -3.88 -14.22 -18.55
C PHE A 80 -2.69 -14.72 -17.73
N CYS A 81 -2.88 -15.67 -16.81
CA CYS A 81 -1.81 -16.24 -16.01
C CYS A 81 -0.74 -16.95 -16.86
N SER A 82 -1.14 -17.70 -17.89
CA SER A 82 -0.20 -18.44 -18.76
C SER A 82 0.75 -17.56 -19.57
N LYS A 83 0.41 -16.28 -19.76
CA LYS A 83 1.28 -15.29 -20.40
C LYS A 83 2.38 -14.74 -19.46
N PHE A 84 2.38 -15.11 -18.18
CA PHE A 84 3.45 -14.71 -17.26
C PHE A 84 4.74 -15.48 -17.61
N PRO A 85 5.85 -14.76 -17.94
CA PRO A 85 7.03 -15.40 -18.51
C PRO A 85 7.89 -16.15 -17.48
N TYR A 86 7.54 -16.07 -16.19
CA TYR A 86 8.30 -16.68 -15.11
C TYR A 86 7.50 -17.74 -14.39
N GLN A 87 8.21 -18.67 -13.74
CA GLN A 87 7.58 -19.61 -12.82
C GLN A 87 7.28 -18.93 -11.49
N GLU A 88 6.04 -19.03 -11.02
CA GLU A 88 5.64 -18.51 -9.73
C GLU A 88 6.36 -19.22 -8.59
N THR A 89 6.80 -18.46 -7.59
CA THR A 89 7.24 -19.07 -6.32
C THR A 89 6.02 -19.51 -5.52
N PHE A 90 6.25 -20.40 -4.55
CA PHE A 90 5.20 -20.86 -3.64
C PHE A 90 4.49 -19.69 -2.94
N ASP A 91 5.27 -18.72 -2.43
CA ASP A 91 4.73 -17.56 -1.73
C ASP A 91 3.96 -16.61 -2.64
N GLN A 92 4.42 -16.43 -3.88
CA GLN A 92 3.69 -15.65 -4.88
C GLN A 92 2.32 -16.27 -5.16
N LYS A 93 2.30 -17.59 -5.44
CA LYS A 93 1.06 -18.32 -5.71
C LYS A 93 0.09 -18.23 -4.53
N LYS A 94 0.58 -18.51 -3.32
CA LYS A 94 -0.21 -18.38 -2.09
C LYS A 94 -0.80 -16.98 -1.92
N THR A 95 0.02 -15.94 -2.11
CA THR A 95 -0.42 -14.55 -1.98
C THR A 95 -1.47 -14.18 -3.03
N ILE A 96 -1.28 -14.63 -4.28
CA ILE A 96 -2.26 -14.42 -5.35
C ILE A 96 -3.59 -15.08 -5.00
N ASP A 97 -3.56 -16.35 -4.58
CA ASP A 97 -4.77 -17.09 -4.21
C ASP A 97 -5.52 -16.40 -3.06
N GLU A 98 -4.79 -15.95 -2.04
CA GLU A 98 -5.37 -15.21 -0.92
C GLU A 98 -6.02 -13.88 -1.35
N VAL A 99 -5.38 -13.13 -2.24
CA VAL A 99 -5.94 -11.87 -2.79
C VAL A 99 -7.22 -12.16 -3.58
N ILE A 100 -7.21 -13.18 -4.43
CA ILE A 100 -8.38 -13.55 -5.23
C ILE A 100 -9.54 -13.98 -4.31
N VAL A 101 -9.26 -14.78 -3.29
CA VAL A 101 -10.28 -15.18 -2.29
C VAL A 101 -10.85 -13.97 -1.57
N ASP A 102 -10.01 -13.00 -1.20
CA ASP A 102 -10.50 -11.79 -0.53
C ASP A 102 -11.35 -10.92 -1.48
N MET A 103 -10.99 -10.83 -2.77
CA MET A 103 -11.78 -10.11 -3.76
C MET A 103 -13.18 -10.72 -3.99
N GLN A 104 -13.34 -12.01 -3.81
CA GLN A 104 -14.62 -12.71 -3.92
C GLN A 104 -15.54 -12.50 -2.73
N LYS A 105 -15.04 -11.95 -1.61
CA LYS A 105 -15.85 -11.67 -0.44
C LYS A 105 -16.71 -10.41 -0.64
N PRO A 106 -17.93 -10.35 -0.07
CA PRO A 106 -18.78 -9.16 -0.15
C PRO A 106 -18.37 -8.06 0.87
N VAL A 107 -17.07 -7.93 1.12
CA VAL A 107 -16.48 -6.96 2.06
C VAL A 107 -15.30 -6.29 1.37
N PRO A 108 -15.10 -4.96 1.51
CA PRO A 108 -13.95 -4.28 0.92
C PRO A 108 -12.64 -4.86 1.46
N MET A 109 -11.80 -5.39 0.56
CA MET A 109 -10.49 -5.94 0.92
C MET A 109 -9.55 -4.84 1.43
N ASP A 110 -8.78 -5.17 2.45
CA ASP A 110 -7.63 -4.41 2.93
C ASP A 110 -6.51 -5.38 3.27
N ARG A 111 -5.53 -5.48 2.38
CA ARG A 111 -4.46 -6.48 2.48
C ARG A 111 -3.10 -5.85 2.27
N LEU A 112 -2.21 -6.04 3.23
CA LEU A 112 -0.80 -5.71 3.09
C LEU A 112 -0.04 -6.89 2.48
N ILE A 113 0.68 -6.64 1.39
CA ILE A 113 1.54 -7.63 0.74
C ILE A 113 3.00 -7.20 0.96
N CYS A 114 3.71 -7.98 1.79
CA CYS A 114 5.12 -7.77 2.07
C CYS A 114 5.99 -8.68 1.20
N GLY A 115 7.12 -8.15 0.75
CA GLY A 115 8.11 -8.92 -0.02
C GLY A 115 9.29 -8.04 -0.40
N GLU A 116 10.44 -8.65 -0.61
CA GLU A 116 11.67 -7.97 -1.04
C GLU A 116 11.53 -7.31 -2.42
N VAL A 117 12.42 -6.39 -2.73
CA VAL A 117 12.48 -5.76 -4.06
C VAL A 117 12.83 -6.82 -5.11
N GLY A 118 12.14 -6.81 -6.25
CA GLY A 118 12.34 -7.80 -7.31
C GLY A 118 11.56 -9.11 -7.16
N PHE A 119 10.85 -9.35 -6.06
CA PHE A 119 10.09 -10.58 -5.82
C PHE A 119 8.70 -10.63 -6.50
N GLY A 120 8.49 -9.83 -7.53
CA GLY A 120 7.32 -9.93 -8.39
C GLY A 120 5.99 -9.50 -7.76
N LYS A 121 6.00 -8.64 -6.72
CA LYS A 121 4.77 -8.07 -6.13
C LYS A 121 3.83 -7.44 -7.17
N THR A 122 4.39 -6.91 -8.24
CA THR A 122 3.64 -6.28 -9.32
C THR A 122 2.72 -7.27 -10.04
N GLU A 123 3.12 -8.53 -10.23
CA GLU A 123 2.27 -9.55 -10.84
C GLU A 123 1.02 -9.82 -10.00
N VAL A 124 1.12 -9.79 -8.67
CA VAL A 124 -0.04 -9.94 -7.77
C VAL A 124 -1.05 -8.81 -8.01
N ILE A 125 -0.56 -7.57 -8.14
CA ILE A 125 -1.41 -6.40 -8.42
C ILE A 125 -2.05 -6.52 -9.80
N MET A 126 -1.29 -6.95 -10.81
CA MET A 126 -1.80 -7.10 -12.18
C MET A 126 -2.91 -8.15 -12.27
N ARG A 127 -2.79 -9.27 -11.56
CA ARG A 127 -3.86 -10.29 -11.51
C ARG A 127 -5.12 -9.79 -10.82
N ALA A 128 -4.98 -9.05 -9.73
CA ALA A 128 -6.11 -8.40 -9.07
C ALA A 128 -6.78 -7.37 -9.99
N ALA A 129 -5.99 -6.55 -10.67
CA ALA A 129 -6.48 -5.55 -11.63
C ALA A 129 -7.19 -6.21 -12.84
N PHE A 130 -6.70 -7.35 -13.32
CA PHE A 130 -7.37 -8.12 -14.37
C PHE A 130 -8.77 -8.58 -13.95
N VAL A 131 -8.89 -9.15 -12.74
CA VAL A 131 -10.18 -9.57 -12.20
C VAL A 131 -11.11 -8.36 -12.03
N ALA A 132 -10.59 -7.22 -11.57
CA ALA A 132 -11.39 -6.01 -11.44
C ALA A 132 -11.89 -5.49 -12.78
N ALA A 133 -11.03 -5.40 -13.79
CA ALA A 133 -11.38 -4.95 -15.13
C ALA A 133 -12.43 -5.87 -15.81
N PHE A 134 -12.30 -7.18 -15.63
CA PHE A 134 -13.29 -8.15 -16.12
C PHE A 134 -14.68 -7.89 -15.52
N ASN A 135 -14.74 -7.51 -14.26
CA ASN A 135 -15.97 -7.13 -13.56
C ASN A 135 -16.42 -5.68 -13.84
N LYS A 136 -15.83 -5.02 -14.82
CA LYS A 136 -16.13 -3.62 -15.17
C LYS A 136 -15.91 -2.65 -13.98
N LYS A 137 -14.92 -2.93 -13.17
CA LYS A 137 -14.46 -2.08 -12.05
C LYS A 137 -13.13 -1.46 -12.39
N GLN A 138 -13.05 -0.17 -12.18
CA GLN A 138 -11.81 0.58 -12.38
C GLN A 138 -10.82 0.32 -11.26
N THR A 139 -9.53 0.23 -11.60
CA THR A 139 -8.42 0.05 -10.67
C THR A 139 -7.53 1.29 -10.69
N CYS A 140 -7.15 1.77 -9.51
CA CYS A 140 -6.14 2.82 -9.39
C CYS A 140 -4.88 2.28 -8.71
N VAL A 141 -3.73 2.39 -9.39
CA VAL A 141 -2.41 1.97 -8.88
C VAL A 141 -1.63 3.22 -8.46
N LEU A 142 -1.58 3.47 -7.16
CA LEU A 142 -0.88 4.62 -6.62
C LEU A 142 0.59 4.30 -6.33
N VAL A 143 1.50 5.14 -6.81
CA VAL A 143 2.95 4.98 -6.63
C VAL A 143 3.60 6.29 -6.17
N PRO A 144 4.70 6.23 -5.40
CA PRO A 144 5.29 7.40 -4.76
C PRO A 144 6.06 8.33 -5.71
N THR A 145 6.49 7.85 -6.89
CA THR A 145 7.34 8.63 -7.81
C THR A 145 6.88 8.55 -9.25
N THR A 146 7.17 9.58 -10.03
CA THR A 146 6.89 9.62 -11.48
C THR A 146 7.65 8.55 -12.26
N LEU A 147 8.84 8.17 -11.79
CA LEU A 147 9.61 7.10 -12.42
C LEU A 147 8.90 5.75 -12.26
N LEU A 148 8.45 5.42 -11.06
CA LEU A 148 7.68 4.21 -10.81
C LEU A 148 6.35 4.21 -11.57
N ALA A 149 5.67 5.35 -11.67
CA ALA A 149 4.46 5.46 -12.48
C ALA A 149 4.73 5.09 -13.95
N SER A 150 5.80 5.59 -14.54
CA SER A 150 6.20 5.26 -15.91
C SER A 150 6.58 3.79 -16.07
N GLN A 151 7.35 3.24 -15.13
CA GLN A 151 7.77 1.82 -15.15
C GLN A 151 6.56 0.89 -15.04
N HIS A 152 5.67 1.14 -14.09
CA HIS A 152 4.45 0.35 -13.94
C HIS A 152 3.55 0.49 -15.16
N PHE A 153 3.36 1.69 -15.69
CA PHE A 153 2.57 1.90 -16.89
C PHE A 153 3.06 1.04 -18.06
N SER A 154 4.38 1.06 -18.37
CA SER A 154 4.94 0.20 -19.41
C SER A 154 4.72 -1.28 -19.12
N SER A 155 5.00 -1.73 -17.90
CA SER A 155 4.81 -3.13 -17.51
C SER A 155 3.35 -3.58 -17.60
N PHE A 156 2.40 -2.69 -17.27
CA PHE A 156 0.98 -2.98 -17.39
C PHE A 156 0.54 -3.05 -18.85
N ILE A 157 0.97 -2.11 -19.72
CA ILE A 157 0.69 -2.15 -21.16
C ILE A 157 1.15 -3.48 -21.76
N ASP A 158 2.42 -3.89 -21.49
CA ASP A 158 2.97 -5.14 -22.03
C ASP A 158 2.19 -6.36 -21.52
N ARG A 159 1.84 -6.36 -20.23
CA ARG A 159 1.18 -7.51 -19.58
C ARG A 159 -0.29 -7.67 -19.98
N PHE A 160 -0.97 -6.55 -20.25
CA PHE A 160 -2.38 -6.52 -20.64
C PHE A 160 -2.59 -6.47 -22.16
N GLU A 161 -1.52 -6.64 -22.94
CA GLU A 161 -1.63 -6.69 -24.40
C GLU A 161 -2.67 -7.74 -24.86
N ASN A 162 -3.53 -7.36 -25.80
CA ASN A 162 -4.60 -8.19 -26.32
C ASN A 162 -5.66 -8.66 -25.30
N THR A 163 -5.83 -7.95 -24.19
CA THR A 163 -6.91 -8.22 -23.22
C THR A 163 -8.13 -7.31 -23.40
N GLY A 164 -8.01 -6.23 -24.16
CA GLY A 164 -9.04 -5.21 -24.31
C GLY A 164 -9.20 -4.27 -23.10
N VAL A 165 -8.26 -4.31 -22.17
CA VAL A 165 -8.23 -3.44 -20.99
C VAL A 165 -7.54 -2.12 -21.33
N GLU A 166 -8.21 -1.01 -21.08
CA GLU A 166 -7.69 0.33 -21.31
C GLU A 166 -6.93 0.86 -20.10
N ILE A 167 -5.66 1.23 -20.33
CA ILE A 167 -4.75 1.66 -19.27
C ILE A 167 -4.34 3.12 -19.47
N GLY A 168 -4.46 3.91 -18.41
CA GLY A 168 -4.01 5.29 -18.38
C GLY A 168 -2.89 5.50 -17.38
N VAL A 169 -2.15 6.60 -17.51
CA VAL A 169 -1.18 7.04 -16.51
C VAL A 169 -1.39 8.50 -16.19
N LEU A 170 -1.42 8.83 -14.90
CA LEU A 170 -1.53 10.22 -14.44
C LEU A 170 -0.28 10.56 -13.61
N SER A 171 0.56 11.44 -14.13
CA SER A 171 1.78 11.87 -13.46
C SER A 171 1.98 13.37 -13.64
N ARG A 172 2.94 13.93 -12.88
CA ARG A 172 3.29 15.36 -12.98
C ARG A 172 3.74 15.79 -14.38
N ASN A 173 4.24 14.86 -15.17
CA ASN A 173 4.84 15.13 -16.48
C ASN A 173 3.81 15.20 -17.63
N ILE A 174 2.54 14.90 -17.36
CA ILE A 174 1.48 14.94 -18.37
C ILE A 174 1.05 16.39 -18.60
N LYS A 175 0.89 16.75 -19.88
CA LYS A 175 0.35 18.05 -20.29
C LYS A 175 -1.10 18.22 -19.81
N SER A 176 -1.48 19.45 -19.42
CA SER A 176 -2.82 19.74 -18.87
C SER A 176 -3.95 19.19 -19.75
N LYS A 177 -3.90 19.43 -21.06
CA LYS A 177 -4.92 18.96 -21.99
C LYS A 177 -5.07 17.42 -21.99
N GLN A 178 -3.94 16.68 -21.98
CA GLN A 178 -3.96 15.21 -21.91
C GLN A 178 -4.51 14.71 -20.58
N LYS A 179 -4.21 15.43 -19.49
CA LYS A 179 -4.78 15.15 -18.18
C LYS A 179 -6.29 15.28 -18.17
N ASP A 180 -6.81 16.37 -18.72
CA ASP A 180 -8.25 16.62 -18.76
C ASP A 180 -8.98 15.58 -19.61
N GLU A 181 -8.41 15.20 -20.77
CA GLU A 181 -8.93 14.13 -21.61
C GLU A 181 -8.92 12.76 -20.91
N LEU A 182 -7.84 12.46 -20.16
CA LEU A 182 -7.72 11.21 -19.39
C LEU A 182 -8.77 11.16 -18.27
N LEU A 183 -8.93 12.27 -17.53
CA LEU A 183 -9.92 12.35 -16.45
C LEU A 183 -11.35 12.23 -16.99
N LEU A 184 -11.63 12.81 -18.17
CA LEU A 184 -12.92 12.64 -18.83
C LEU A 184 -13.17 11.17 -19.16
N LYS A 185 -12.22 10.49 -19.81
CA LYS A 185 -12.32 9.06 -20.15
C LYS A 185 -12.47 8.20 -18.90
N LEU A 186 -11.75 8.53 -17.80
CA LEU A 186 -11.87 7.84 -16.53
C LEU A 186 -13.28 7.98 -15.94
N ASN A 187 -13.85 9.20 -15.97
CA ASN A 187 -15.20 9.47 -15.50
C ASN A 187 -16.29 8.77 -16.33
N GLU A 188 -16.05 8.60 -17.62
CA GLU A 188 -16.92 7.86 -18.54
C GLU A 188 -16.76 6.34 -18.43
N GLY A 189 -15.86 5.84 -17.58
CA GLY A 189 -15.59 4.41 -17.42
C GLY A 189 -14.84 3.78 -18.60
N LYS A 190 -14.15 4.60 -19.42
CA LYS A 190 -13.36 4.13 -20.57
C LYS A 190 -11.92 3.77 -20.23
N ILE A 191 -11.48 4.04 -19.01
CA ILE A 191 -10.18 3.63 -18.49
C ILE A 191 -10.44 2.60 -17.40
N ASP A 192 -9.88 1.43 -17.55
CA ASP A 192 -10.02 0.32 -16.60
C ASP A 192 -8.95 0.37 -15.49
N ILE A 193 -7.72 0.80 -15.85
CA ILE A 193 -6.59 0.88 -14.92
C ILE A 193 -5.90 2.24 -15.06
N LEU A 194 -5.71 2.93 -13.94
CA LEU A 194 -5.03 4.21 -13.87
C LEU A 194 -3.78 4.13 -13.00
#